data_1cd02d27da4d7cfc41bae3b28735970c
#
_entry.id   1cd02d27da4d7cfc41bae3b28735970c
#
_cell.length_a   1.000
_cell.length_b   1.000
_cell.length_c   1.000
_cell.angle_alpha   90.00
_cell.angle_beta   90.00
_cell.angle_gamma   90.00
#
_symmetry.space_group_name_H-M   'P 1'
#
loop_
_entity.id
_entity.type
_entity.pdbx_description
1 polymer ?
#
loop_
_entity_poly.entity_id
_entity_poly.type
_entity_poly.pdbx_seq_one_letter_code
_entity_poly.pdbx_strand_id
1 'polypeptide(L)'
;MSTNNDLCPCGSGKKYGECCEPIIKGKEKASTAEACMRARYSAYVKHEIDFIISSCEEGEGIAEIDRKATEDWSRESEWNGLRILRTDKGEKEDEAIVEFEADYTLHQMHDVHHEISGFKKINGEWKYVAGNVIPTTVKRVGAKVGRNDPCPCGSGKKYKQCCGR
;
A
#
# COMPACT_ATOMS: atom_id res chain seq x y z
N MET A 1 20.53 -5.81 2.52
CA MET A 1 20.28 -6.80 1.44
C MET A 1 19.10 -7.66 1.87
N SER A 2 17.93 -7.46 1.25
CA SER A 2 16.79 -8.36 1.50
C SER A 2 17.14 -9.73 0.93
N THR A 3 17.29 -10.71 1.79
CA THR A 3 17.46 -12.08 1.32
C THR A 3 16.13 -12.54 0.72
N ASN A 4 16.14 -13.08 -0.49
CA ASN A 4 14.96 -13.66 -1.18
C ASN A 4 14.26 -14.76 -0.34
N ASN A 5 14.69 -14.98 0.89
CA ASN A 5 14.23 -16.03 1.78
C ASN A 5 13.25 -15.54 2.86
N ASP A 6 13.04 -14.21 2.96
CA ASP A 6 12.12 -13.63 3.93
C ASP A 6 10.65 -13.90 3.55
N LEU A 7 9.78 -14.02 4.54
CA LEU A 7 8.33 -14.13 4.29
C LEU A 7 7.82 -12.89 3.54
N CYS A 8 6.88 -13.10 2.64
CA CYS A 8 6.30 -12.03 1.87
C CYS A 8 5.53 -11.06 2.76
N PRO A 9 5.75 -9.74 2.63
CA PRO A 9 5.04 -8.73 3.40
C PRO A 9 3.51 -8.82 3.27
N CYS A 10 3.02 -9.38 2.15
CA CYS A 10 1.58 -9.50 1.89
C CYS A 10 0.83 -10.45 2.83
N GLY A 11 1.52 -11.14 3.74
CA GLY A 11 0.89 -12.03 4.71
C GLY A 11 0.43 -13.39 4.15
N SER A 12 0.89 -13.77 2.95
CA SER A 12 0.53 -15.06 2.33
C SER A 12 1.17 -16.27 2.98
N GLY A 13 2.19 -16.07 3.83
CA GLY A 13 2.99 -17.15 4.41
C GLY A 13 4.05 -17.72 3.47
N LYS A 14 4.09 -17.28 2.22
CA LYS A 14 5.12 -17.68 1.23
C LYS A 14 6.34 -16.78 1.34
N LYS A 15 7.47 -17.24 0.79
CA LYS A 15 8.66 -16.41 0.63
C LYS A 15 8.42 -15.29 -0.38
N TYR A 16 9.02 -14.12 -0.16
CA TYR A 16 8.87 -12.97 -1.05
C TYR A 16 9.26 -13.29 -2.49
N GLY A 17 10.40 -13.98 -2.68
CA GLY A 17 10.89 -14.40 -4.00
C GLY A 17 10.00 -15.42 -4.73
N GLU A 18 9.07 -16.06 -4.04
CA GLU A 18 8.12 -17.05 -4.58
C GLU A 18 6.68 -16.51 -4.58
N CYS A 19 6.48 -15.24 -4.23
CA CYS A 19 5.15 -14.63 -4.05
C CYS A 19 5.01 -13.33 -4.83
N CYS A 20 5.31 -12.19 -4.20
CA CYS A 20 5.10 -10.89 -4.81
C CYS A 20 6.29 -10.39 -5.65
N GLU A 21 7.52 -10.79 -5.35
CA GLU A 21 8.70 -10.32 -6.08
C GLU A 21 8.65 -10.62 -7.59
N PRO A 22 8.30 -11.83 -8.05
CA PRO A 22 8.22 -12.11 -9.49
C PRO A 22 7.23 -11.21 -10.22
N ILE A 23 6.11 -10.88 -9.57
CA ILE A 23 5.09 -9.97 -10.12
C ILE A 23 5.63 -8.54 -10.17
N ILE A 24 6.23 -8.07 -9.08
CA ILE A 24 6.80 -6.71 -8.96
C ILE A 24 7.93 -6.50 -9.97
N LYS A 25 8.76 -7.51 -10.18
CA LYS A 25 9.89 -7.46 -11.14
C LYS A 25 9.48 -7.79 -12.59
N GLY A 26 8.19 -7.98 -12.86
CA GLY A 26 7.68 -8.25 -14.21
C GLY A 26 8.06 -9.60 -14.80
N LYS A 27 8.52 -10.54 -13.97
CA LYS A 27 8.83 -11.91 -14.39
C LYS A 27 7.58 -12.75 -14.55
N GLU A 28 6.55 -12.44 -13.77
CA GLU A 28 5.25 -13.10 -13.79
C GLU A 28 4.14 -12.06 -13.78
N LYS A 29 2.98 -12.41 -14.33
CA LYS A 29 1.78 -11.59 -14.25
C LYS A 29 0.94 -12.04 -13.05
N ALA A 30 0.29 -11.10 -12.38
CA ALA A 30 -0.68 -11.43 -11.35
C ALA A 30 -1.84 -12.24 -11.96
N SER A 31 -2.08 -13.44 -11.45
CA SER A 31 -3.11 -14.36 -11.94
C SER A 31 -4.53 -13.91 -11.56
N THR A 32 -4.65 -13.13 -10.47
CA THR A 32 -5.91 -12.62 -9.93
C THR A 32 -5.76 -11.16 -9.50
N ALA A 33 -6.87 -10.46 -9.35
CA ALA A 33 -6.89 -9.11 -8.77
C ALA A 33 -6.32 -9.09 -7.34
N GLU A 34 -6.62 -10.11 -6.54
CA GLU A 34 -6.03 -10.27 -5.20
C GLU A 34 -4.50 -10.39 -5.26
N ALA A 35 -3.96 -11.16 -6.19
CA ALA A 35 -2.50 -11.29 -6.36
C ALA A 35 -1.87 -9.94 -6.74
N CYS A 36 -2.54 -9.15 -7.60
CA CYS A 36 -2.13 -7.79 -7.92
C CYS A 36 -2.15 -6.89 -6.69
N MET A 37 -3.23 -6.93 -5.88
CA MET A 37 -3.34 -6.13 -4.65
C MET A 37 -2.25 -6.49 -3.64
N ARG A 38 -1.99 -7.78 -3.43
CA ARG A 38 -0.91 -8.26 -2.55
C ARG A 38 0.46 -7.79 -3.03
N ALA A 39 0.71 -7.83 -4.33
CA ALA A 39 1.95 -7.33 -4.92
C ALA A 39 2.09 -5.81 -4.74
N ARG A 40 1.02 -5.03 -4.90
CA ARG A 40 1.00 -3.59 -4.64
C ARG A 40 1.34 -3.26 -3.20
N TYR A 41 0.72 -3.96 -2.22
CA TYR A 41 1.06 -3.79 -0.81
C TYR A 41 2.53 -4.10 -0.54
N SER A 42 3.04 -5.23 -1.03
CA SER A 42 4.45 -5.57 -0.90
C SER A 42 5.38 -4.55 -1.55
N ALA A 43 4.94 -3.93 -2.65
CA ALA A 43 5.67 -2.85 -3.31
C ALA A 43 5.76 -1.58 -2.42
N TYR A 44 4.71 -1.24 -1.68
CA TYR A 44 4.79 -0.17 -0.67
C TYR A 44 5.80 -0.50 0.42
N VAL A 45 5.78 -1.72 0.95
CA VAL A 45 6.73 -2.18 2.00
C VAL A 45 8.17 -2.19 1.51
N LYS A 46 8.39 -2.55 0.24
CA LYS A 46 9.72 -2.67 -0.39
C LYS A 46 10.17 -1.41 -1.14
N HIS A 47 9.34 -0.37 -1.17
CA HIS A 47 9.60 0.91 -1.86
C HIS A 47 9.80 0.76 -3.37
N GLU A 48 9.06 -0.16 -3.99
CA GLU A 48 9.05 -0.42 -5.43
C GLU A 48 8.04 0.50 -6.12
N ILE A 49 8.32 1.79 -6.12
CA ILE A 49 7.41 2.85 -6.55
C ILE A 49 7.01 2.72 -8.02
N ASP A 50 7.94 2.30 -8.88
CA ASP A 50 7.67 2.10 -10.31
C ASP A 50 6.56 1.06 -10.52
N PHE A 51 6.56 -0.03 -9.76
CA PHE A 51 5.50 -1.03 -9.83
C PHE A 51 4.15 -0.48 -9.33
N ILE A 52 4.15 0.29 -8.25
CA ILE A 52 2.91 0.89 -7.72
C ILE A 52 2.24 1.73 -8.81
N ILE A 53 3.01 2.54 -9.53
CA ILE A 53 2.52 3.40 -10.60
C ILE A 53 2.12 2.57 -11.83
N SER A 54 2.99 1.68 -12.31
CA SER A 54 2.76 0.89 -13.53
C SER A 54 1.63 -0.12 -13.39
N SER A 55 1.28 -0.53 -12.16
CA SER A 55 0.15 -1.43 -11.88
C SER A 55 -1.21 -0.72 -11.82
N CYS A 56 -1.27 0.58 -12.07
CA CYS A 56 -2.52 1.32 -12.24
C CYS A 56 -2.91 1.38 -13.71
N GLU A 57 -4.23 1.42 -13.96
CA GLU A 57 -4.75 1.70 -15.30
C GLU A 57 -4.38 3.15 -15.68
N GLU A 58 -3.98 3.34 -16.94
CA GLU A 58 -3.76 4.66 -17.53
C GLU A 58 -4.96 5.00 -18.42
N GLY A 59 -5.46 6.25 -18.34
CA GLY A 59 -6.55 6.67 -19.22
C GLY A 59 -7.17 8.01 -18.84
N GLU A 60 -8.03 8.50 -19.73
CA GLU A 60 -8.81 9.72 -19.47
C GLU A 60 -9.73 9.53 -18.27
N GLY A 61 -9.69 10.47 -17.33
CA GLY A 61 -10.52 10.47 -16.13
C GLY A 61 -9.93 9.72 -14.94
N ILE A 62 -8.76 9.09 -15.09
CA ILE A 62 -8.02 8.50 -13.98
C ILE A 62 -7.07 9.57 -13.43
N ALA A 63 -7.14 9.79 -12.12
CA ALA A 63 -6.26 10.74 -11.46
C ALA A 63 -4.79 10.29 -11.61
N GLU A 64 -3.95 11.21 -12.06
CA GLU A 64 -2.51 10.97 -12.10
C GLU A 64 -1.99 10.72 -10.69
N ILE A 65 -1.20 9.64 -10.55
CA ILE A 65 -0.61 9.29 -9.26
C ILE A 65 0.55 10.24 -8.97
N ASP A 66 0.47 10.93 -7.85
CA ASP A 66 1.59 11.73 -7.35
C ASP A 66 2.70 10.80 -6.87
N ARG A 67 3.74 10.66 -7.71
CA ARG A 67 4.90 9.82 -7.45
C ARG A 67 5.59 10.18 -6.13
N LYS A 68 5.75 11.49 -5.89
CA LYS A 68 6.45 11.98 -4.69
C LYS A 68 5.65 11.65 -3.42
N ALA A 69 4.35 11.92 -3.42
CA ALA A 69 3.49 11.59 -2.30
C ALA A 69 3.43 10.08 -2.04
N THR A 70 3.40 9.27 -3.11
CA THR A 70 3.43 7.80 -3.01
C THR A 70 4.74 7.31 -2.39
N GLU A 71 5.88 7.86 -2.82
CA GLU A 71 7.20 7.51 -2.28
C GLU A 71 7.32 7.92 -0.81
N ASP A 72 6.90 9.13 -0.46
CA ASP A 72 6.95 9.63 0.92
C ASP A 72 6.09 8.73 1.84
N TRP A 73 4.87 8.43 1.45
CA TRP A 73 4.01 7.54 2.22
C TRP A 73 4.59 6.13 2.36
N SER A 74 5.15 5.57 1.28
CA SER A 74 5.81 4.27 1.31
C SER A 74 6.99 4.24 2.29
N ARG A 75 7.83 5.28 2.30
CA ARG A 75 9.07 5.32 3.09
C ARG A 75 8.88 5.74 4.53
N GLU A 76 7.95 6.64 4.79
CA GLU A 76 7.71 7.21 6.12
C GLU A 76 6.78 6.34 6.98
N SER A 77 6.02 5.45 6.36
CA SER A 77 5.12 4.53 7.04
C SER A 77 5.85 3.28 7.53
N GLU A 78 5.54 2.88 8.76
CA GLU A 78 5.82 1.54 9.27
C GLU A 78 4.64 0.64 8.92
N TRP A 79 4.88 -0.34 8.03
CA TRP A 79 3.86 -1.24 7.53
C TRP A 79 3.72 -2.45 8.44
N ASN A 80 2.52 -2.62 9.02
CA ASN A 80 2.26 -3.62 10.06
C ASN A 80 1.56 -4.87 9.54
N GLY A 81 0.89 -4.81 8.39
CA GLY A 81 0.25 -5.96 7.79
C GLY A 81 -0.83 -5.65 6.77
N LEU A 82 -1.18 -6.64 5.99
CA LEU A 82 -2.26 -6.61 5.02
C LEU A 82 -3.30 -7.67 5.36
N ARG A 83 -4.56 -7.29 5.32
CA ARG A 83 -5.70 -8.20 5.44
C ARG A 83 -6.64 -8.03 4.25
N ILE A 84 -6.84 -9.08 3.48
CA ILE A 84 -7.86 -9.12 2.44
C ILE A 84 -9.18 -9.53 3.10
N LEU A 85 -10.18 -8.68 2.99
CA LEU A 85 -11.49 -8.91 3.60
C LEU A 85 -12.43 -9.63 2.64
N ARG A 86 -12.41 -9.25 1.35
CA ARG A 86 -13.31 -9.79 0.36
C ARG A 86 -12.73 -9.64 -1.05
N THR A 87 -13.04 -10.60 -1.90
CA THR A 87 -12.76 -10.54 -3.34
C THR A 87 -14.03 -10.93 -4.07
N ASP A 88 -14.47 -10.08 -5.01
CA ASP A 88 -15.65 -10.30 -5.82
C ASP A 88 -15.32 -10.14 -7.31
N LYS A 89 -16.12 -10.78 -8.15
CA LYS A 89 -16.13 -10.49 -9.59
C LYS A 89 -16.77 -9.13 -9.81
N GLY A 90 -16.28 -8.38 -10.80
CA GLY A 90 -16.94 -7.17 -11.28
C GLY A 90 -18.15 -7.48 -12.17
N GLU A 91 -18.66 -6.46 -12.82
CA GLU A 91 -19.78 -6.61 -13.75
C GLU A 91 -19.39 -7.38 -15.01
N LYS A 92 -18.11 -7.32 -15.39
CA LYS A 92 -17.54 -8.02 -16.54
C LYS A 92 -16.50 -9.06 -16.10
N GLU A 93 -16.22 -10.02 -16.98
CA GLU A 93 -15.24 -11.08 -16.72
C GLU A 93 -13.79 -10.58 -16.47
N ASP A 94 -13.47 -9.42 -17.04
CA ASP A 94 -12.18 -8.74 -16.90
C ASP A 94 -12.15 -7.73 -15.74
N GLU A 95 -13.19 -7.70 -14.91
CA GLU A 95 -13.29 -6.80 -13.75
C GLU A 95 -13.37 -7.60 -12.44
N ALA A 96 -12.78 -7.02 -11.39
CA ALA A 96 -12.82 -7.59 -10.04
C ALA A 96 -12.79 -6.50 -8.97
N ILE A 97 -13.26 -6.84 -7.79
CA ILE A 97 -13.25 -5.97 -6.61
C ILE A 97 -12.45 -6.67 -5.51
N VAL A 98 -11.59 -5.93 -4.85
CA VAL A 98 -10.83 -6.39 -3.67
C VAL A 98 -11.05 -5.39 -2.55
N GLU A 99 -11.59 -5.86 -1.43
CA GLU A 99 -11.69 -5.10 -0.20
C GLU A 99 -10.58 -5.53 0.75
N PHE A 100 -9.82 -4.57 1.27
CA PHE A 100 -8.67 -4.85 2.10
C PHE A 100 -8.45 -3.79 3.18
N GLU A 101 -7.68 -4.17 4.17
CA GLU A 101 -7.11 -3.28 5.18
C GLU A 101 -5.59 -3.40 5.17
N ALA A 102 -4.91 -2.27 5.05
CA ALA A 102 -3.47 -2.15 5.25
C ALA A 102 -3.22 -1.40 6.57
N ASP A 103 -2.62 -2.10 7.52
CA ASP A 103 -2.30 -1.56 8.83
C ASP A 103 -0.92 -0.89 8.78
N TYR A 104 -0.84 0.35 9.23
CA TYR A 104 0.40 1.13 9.23
C TYR A 104 0.47 2.14 10.37
N THR A 105 1.68 2.57 10.66
CA THR A 105 1.96 3.65 11.62
C THR A 105 2.76 4.73 10.91
N LEU A 106 2.28 5.95 10.96
CA LEU A 106 2.94 7.13 10.40
C LEU A 106 3.05 8.21 11.48
N HIS A 107 4.28 8.69 11.73
CA HIS A 107 4.55 9.71 12.76
C HIS A 107 3.87 9.43 14.10
N GLN A 108 3.99 8.19 14.61
CA GLN A 108 3.37 7.70 15.85
C GLN A 108 1.83 7.67 15.84
N MET A 109 1.22 7.82 14.68
CA MET A 109 -0.22 7.67 14.50
C MET A 109 -0.49 6.34 13.81
N HIS A 110 -1.13 5.42 14.53
CA HIS A 110 -1.59 4.15 13.98
C HIS A 110 -2.89 4.37 13.22
N ASP A 111 -2.93 3.90 11.99
CA ASP A 111 -4.10 3.95 11.14
C ASP A 111 -4.25 2.66 10.33
N VAL A 112 -5.45 2.44 9.82
CA VAL A 112 -5.77 1.35 8.93
C VAL A 112 -6.30 1.94 7.64
N HIS A 113 -5.58 1.74 6.55
CA HIS A 113 -6.08 2.09 5.23
C HIS A 113 -7.06 1.01 4.76
N HIS A 114 -8.34 1.27 4.94
CA HIS A 114 -9.43 0.39 4.52
C HIS A 114 -9.99 0.89 3.18
N GLU A 115 -9.93 0.05 2.17
CA GLU A 115 -10.32 0.42 0.81
C GLU A 115 -11.07 -0.71 0.10
N ILE A 116 -12.05 -0.33 -0.70
CA ILE A 116 -12.70 -1.19 -1.68
C ILE A 116 -12.18 -0.77 -3.05
N SER A 117 -11.35 -1.60 -3.66
CA SER A 117 -10.62 -1.31 -4.90
C SER A 117 -11.19 -2.07 -6.08
N GLY A 118 -11.36 -1.36 -7.20
CA GLY A 118 -11.66 -1.94 -8.50
C GLY A 118 -10.39 -2.28 -9.27
N PHE A 119 -10.39 -3.43 -9.91
CA PHE A 119 -9.35 -3.93 -10.78
C PHE A 119 -9.90 -4.32 -12.14
N LYS A 120 -9.08 -4.19 -13.17
CA LYS A 120 -9.40 -4.59 -14.53
C LYS A 120 -8.25 -5.37 -15.15
N LYS A 121 -8.58 -6.39 -15.89
CA LYS A 121 -7.61 -7.21 -16.64
C LYS A 121 -7.39 -6.62 -18.04
N ILE A 122 -6.20 -6.08 -18.26
CA ILE A 122 -5.80 -5.43 -19.52
C ILE A 122 -4.62 -6.19 -20.09
N ASN A 123 -4.75 -6.69 -21.32
CA ASN A 123 -3.72 -7.49 -21.99
C ASN A 123 -3.21 -8.67 -21.13
N GLY A 124 -4.11 -9.32 -20.40
CA GLY A 124 -3.80 -10.45 -19.53
C GLY A 124 -3.17 -10.08 -18.17
N GLU A 125 -3.11 -8.80 -17.84
CA GLU A 125 -2.53 -8.29 -16.60
C GLU A 125 -3.55 -7.50 -15.79
N TRP A 126 -3.69 -7.80 -14.50
CA TRP A 126 -4.57 -7.07 -13.61
C TRP A 126 -3.98 -5.71 -13.25
N LYS A 127 -4.79 -4.66 -13.42
CA LYS A 127 -4.45 -3.27 -13.09
C LYS A 127 -5.44 -2.71 -12.06
N TYR A 128 -4.92 -1.90 -11.15
CA TYR A 128 -5.74 -1.10 -10.25
C TYR A 128 -6.40 0.04 -11.03
N VAL A 129 -7.70 0.23 -10.85
CA VAL A 129 -8.48 1.27 -11.55
C VAL A 129 -8.82 2.42 -10.62
N ALA A 130 -9.50 2.12 -9.54
CA ALA A 130 -9.98 3.11 -8.57
C ALA A 130 -10.27 2.46 -7.23
N GLY A 131 -10.34 3.26 -6.17
CA GLY A 131 -10.71 2.78 -4.85
C GLY A 131 -11.55 3.78 -4.07
N ASN A 132 -12.42 3.22 -3.23
CA ASN A 132 -13.18 3.96 -2.24
C ASN A 132 -12.56 3.70 -0.87
N VAL A 133 -11.98 4.72 -0.27
CA VAL A 133 -11.44 4.65 1.09
C VAL A 133 -12.58 4.69 2.09
N ILE A 134 -12.62 3.73 2.98
CA ILE A 134 -13.57 3.67 4.09
C ILE A 134 -12.95 4.36 5.29
N PRO A 135 -13.58 5.38 5.88
CA PRO A 135 -13.04 6.09 7.03
C PRO A 135 -12.78 5.15 8.21
N THR A 136 -11.64 5.31 8.83
CA THR A 136 -11.22 4.56 10.02
C THR A 136 -10.86 5.49 11.16
N THR A 137 -10.70 4.96 12.36
CA THR A 137 -10.29 5.75 13.53
C THR A 137 -8.78 5.67 13.71
N VAL A 138 -8.11 6.80 13.51
CA VAL A 138 -6.67 6.93 13.78
C VAL A 138 -6.41 6.92 15.27
N LYS A 139 -5.47 6.11 15.71
CA LYS A 139 -5.09 5.97 17.14
C LYS A 139 -3.62 6.37 17.32
N ARG A 140 -3.36 7.15 18.36
CA ARG A 140 -1.98 7.46 18.73
C ARG A 140 -1.31 6.24 19.38
N VAL A 141 -0.10 5.94 18.93
CA VAL A 141 0.79 4.95 19.53
C VAL A 141 1.79 5.68 20.41
N GLY A 142 1.79 5.40 21.71
CA GLY A 142 2.69 6.03 22.66
C GLY A 142 2.13 7.28 23.37
N ALA A 143 3.00 7.97 24.11
CA ALA A 143 2.64 9.15 24.88
C ALA A 143 2.25 10.33 23.98
N LYS A 144 1.30 11.13 24.45
CA LYS A 144 0.91 12.37 23.77
C LYS A 144 2.10 13.34 23.77
N VAL A 145 2.54 13.72 22.59
CA VAL A 145 3.59 14.72 22.42
C VAL A 145 3.00 16.12 22.59
N GLY A 146 3.57 16.87 23.50
CA GLY A 146 3.19 18.26 23.71
C GLY A 146 3.62 19.14 22.53
N ARG A 147 2.91 20.25 22.35
CA ARG A 147 3.13 21.19 21.25
C ARG A 147 4.58 21.73 21.19
N ASN A 148 5.22 21.86 22.36
CA ASN A 148 6.58 22.37 22.51
C ASN A 148 7.64 21.28 22.69
N ASP A 149 7.25 20.01 22.77
CA ASP A 149 8.17 18.89 22.92
C ASP A 149 8.99 18.66 21.64
N PRO A 150 10.16 18.01 21.75
CA PRO A 150 10.91 17.59 20.56
C PRO A 150 10.05 16.73 19.65
N CYS A 151 10.13 16.97 18.34
CA CYS A 151 9.37 16.18 17.37
C CYS A 151 9.84 14.73 17.37
N PRO A 152 8.95 13.74 17.47
CA PRO A 152 9.31 12.32 17.47
C PRO A 152 9.97 11.84 16.17
N CYS A 153 9.84 12.61 15.08
CA CYS A 153 10.49 12.28 13.81
C CYS A 153 12.02 12.43 13.80
N GLY A 154 12.61 12.90 14.92
CA GLY A 154 14.05 13.08 15.03
C GLY A 154 14.63 14.33 14.37
N SER A 155 13.78 15.25 13.88
CA SER A 155 14.23 16.48 13.21
C SER A 155 14.91 17.50 14.13
N GLY A 156 14.86 17.31 15.46
CA GLY A 156 15.35 18.28 16.45
C GLY A 156 14.48 19.53 16.62
N LYS A 157 13.43 19.67 15.85
CA LYS A 157 12.47 20.80 15.95
C LYS A 157 11.37 20.49 16.97
N LYS A 158 10.71 21.54 17.47
CA LYS A 158 9.50 21.38 18.28
C LYS A 158 8.38 20.77 17.45
N TYR A 159 7.54 19.94 18.07
CA TYR A 159 6.43 19.25 17.40
C TYR A 159 5.55 20.20 16.56
N LYS A 160 5.16 21.35 17.12
CA LYS A 160 4.37 22.38 16.42
C LYS A 160 5.04 23.01 15.18
N GLN A 161 6.35 22.85 15.06
CA GLN A 161 7.14 23.42 13.94
C GLN A 161 7.54 22.34 12.91
N CYS A 162 7.08 21.13 13.10
CA CYS A 162 7.40 19.96 12.27
C CYS A 162 6.13 19.15 11.97
N CYS A 163 5.96 17.98 12.56
CA CYS A 163 4.84 17.07 12.29
C CYS A 163 3.50 17.51 12.89
N GLY A 164 3.50 18.50 13.78
CA GLY A 164 2.31 19.05 14.42
C GLY A 164 1.76 20.33 13.78
N ARG A 165 2.13 20.62 12.54
CA ARG A 165 1.58 21.74 11.76
C ARG A 165 0.17 21.49 11.29
#